data_7f1d87787985a9fae6c9d95a692ff8f4
#
_entry.id   7f1d87787985a9fae6c9d95a692ff8f4
#
_cell.length_a   1.000
_cell.length_b   1.000
_cell.length_c   1.000
_cell.angle_alpha   90.00
_cell.angle_beta   90.00
_cell.angle_gamma   90.00
#
_symmetry.space_group_name_H-M   'P 1'
#
loop_
_entity.id
_entity.type
_entity.pdbx_description
1 polymer ?
#
loop_
_entity_poly.entity_id
_entity_poly.type
_entity_poly.pdbx_seq_one_letter_code
_entity_poly.pdbx_strand_id
1 'polypeptide(L)'
;MPVISSYASGKYKVNAGIVQLAKSAAENARMIVKEFQGYTETEKLYGYKEMICYLTSYNDDVTEDDEYGDPWQLIYVFDGDDSTNVVCEGYSKAFQYLCDLSDITCYTVTGMMNGGTGEGPHMWNIVANNGKYYMADITNSDEGTVGEDGGLFLDTPISGSISRGYIYATDSANIYFAYDKEAKSLYGTGKNSILYMTQETYSADDLTAKPAKTSITGISNRTAGKLVITWKKAKSADGYEIYRRAG
;
A
#
# COMPACT_ATOMS: atom_id res chain seq x y z
N MET A 1 32.13 12.55 -10.66
CA MET A 1 31.13 11.54 -11.02
C MET A 1 29.93 12.23 -11.66
N PRO A 2 29.37 11.71 -12.75
CA PRO A 2 28.13 12.25 -13.31
C PRO A 2 26.99 12.05 -12.28
N VAL A 3 26.08 13.02 -12.23
CA VAL A 3 24.86 12.93 -11.43
C VAL A 3 23.86 12.11 -12.23
N ILE A 4 23.11 11.22 -11.57
CA ILE A 4 22.03 10.49 -12.23
C ILE A 4 20.96 11.48 -12.72
N SER A 5 20.34 11.18 -13.85
CA SER A 5 19.45 12.12 -14.56
C SER A 5 18.33 12.70 -13.69
N SER A 6 17.73 11.86 -12.85
CA SER A 6 16.64 12.24 -11.93
C SER A 6 16.97 13.39 -10.96
N TYR A 7 18.25 13.57 -10.63
CA TYR A 7 18.70 14.63 -9.71
C TYR A 7 19.52 15.72 -10.40
N ALA A 8 19.65 15.65 -11.73
CA ALA A 8 20.58 16.51 -12.45
C ALA A 8 19.92 17.81 -12.93
N SER A 9 20.60 18.92 -12.71
CA SER A 9 20.40 20.17 -13.47
C SER A 9 21.45 20.35 -14.58
N GLY A 10 22.26 19.33 -14.83
CA GLY A 10 23.32 19.22 -15.82
C GLY A 10 24.26 18.07 -15.48
N LYS A 11 25.15 17.65 -16.41
CA LYS A 11 25.98 16.44 -16.30
C LYS A 11 26.67 16.24 -14.94
N TYR A 12 27.05 17.34 -14.27
CA TYR A 12 27.76 17.32 -12.99
C TYR A 12 27.13 18.21 -11.93
N LYS A 13 25.92 18.71 -12.19
CA LYS A 13 25.20 19.60 -11.27
C LYS A 13 23.96 18.92 -10.73
N VAL A 14 23.78 18.96 -9.41
CA VAL A 14 22.60 18.47 -8.72
C VAL A 14 21.53 19.54 -8.75
N ASN A 15 20.30 19.15 -9.02
CA ASN A 15 19.13 20.00 -8.82
C ASN A 15 18.80 20.04 -7.31
N ALA A 16 19.11 21.16 -6.66
CA ALA A 16 18.94 21.30 -5.22
C ALA A 16 17.46 21.25 -4.79
N GLY A 17 16.54 21.75 -5.62
CA GLY A 17 15.10 21.68 -5.34
C GLY A 17 14.58 20.24 -5.28
N ILE A 18 14.95 19.46 -6.28
CA ILE A 18 14.58 18.03 -6.36
C ILE A 18 15.18 17.24 -5.19
N VAL A 19 16.44 17.48 -4.83
CA VAL A 19 17.06 16.83 -3.65
C VAL A 19 16.33 17.21 -2.37
N GLN A 20 15.90 18.46 -2.23
CA GLN A 20 15.14 18.89 -1.06
C GLN A 20 13.76 18.23 -1.01
N LEU A 21 13.08 18.14 -2.13
CA LEU A 21 11.79 17.44 -2.24
C LEU A 21 11.91 15.98 -1.82
N ALA A 22 12.91 15.26 -2.35
CA ALA A 22 13.16 13.87 -1.97
C ALA A 22 13.48 13.69 -0.48
N LYS A 23 14.18 14.66 0.14
CA LYS A 23 14.44 14.64 1.59
C LYS A 23 13.16 14.83 2.38
N SER A 24 12.34 15.80 2.02
CA SER A 24 11.05 16.06 2.68
C SER A 24 10.12 14.86 2.57
N ALA A 25 10.02 14.26 1.39
CA ALA A 25 9.25 13.04 1.17
C ALA A 25 9.73 11.87 2.05
N ALA A 26 11.04 11.68 2.15
CA ALA A 26 11.61 10.64 3.02
C ALA A 26 11.37 10.91 4.51
N GLU A 27 11.32 12.18 4.93
CA GLU A 27 10.96 12.56 6.31
C GLU A 27 9.49 12.30 6.58
N ASN A 28 8.60 12.65 5.66
CA ASN A 28 7.16 12.39 5.76
C ASN A 28 6.87 10.88 5.85
N ALA A 29 7.49 10.07 4.99
CA ALA A 29 7.35 8.61 5.06
C ALA A 29 7.80 8.05 6.43
N ARG A 30 8.91 8.55 7.00
CA ARG A 30 9.36 8.13 8.34
C ARG A 30 8.39 8.56 9.45
N MET A 31 7.71 9.70 9.30
CA MET A 31 6.68 10.11 10.26
C MET A 31 5.49 9.15 10.22
N ILE A 32 5.06 8.71 9.05
CA ILE A 32 4.01 7.69 8.90
C ILE A 32 4.44 6.40 9.62
N VAL A 33 5.63 5.87 9.34
CA VAL A 33 6.11 4.65 10.02
C VAL A 33 6.16 4.81 11.52
N LYS A 34 6.55 5.99 12.02
CA LYS A 34 6.59 6.29 13.46
C LYS A 34 5.19 6.30 14.08
N GLU A 35 4.17 6.75 13.37
CA GLU A 35 2.79 6.75 13.84
C GLU A 35 2.29 5.33 14.10
N PHE A 36 2.70 4.39 13.26
CA PHE A 36 2.36 2.97 13.39
C PHE A 36 3.37 2.17 14.24
N GLN A 37 4.26 2.85 14.97
CA GLN A 37 5.21 2.18 15.87
C GLN A 37 4.46 1.48 17.01
N GLY A 38 4.70 0.17 17.17
CA GLY A 38 4.03 -0.65 18.18
C GLY A 38 2.75 -1.36 17.70
N TYR A 39 2.30 -1.08 16.48
CA TYR A 39 1.23 -1.84 15.85
C TYR A 39 1.75 -3.19 15.36
N THR A 40 0.85 -4.17 15.24
CA THR A 40 1.17 -5.46 14.62
C THR A 40 1.53 -5.29 13.13
N GLU A 41 2.21 -6.28 12.56
CA GLU A 41 2.57 -6.25 11.13
C GLU A 41 1.35 -6.04 10.24
N THR A 42 0.26 -6.75 10.50
CA THR A 42 -0.98 -6.60 9.76
C THR A 42 -1.60 -5.20 9.88
N GLU A 43 -1.67 -4.65 11.09
CA GLU A 43 -2.19 -3.30 11.30
C GLU A 43 -1.35 -2.23 10.61
N LYS A 44 -0.02 -2.39 10.60
CA LYS A 44 0.87 -1.52 9.82
C LYS A 44 0.55 -1.58 8.33
N LEU A 45 0.40 -2.79 7.78
CA LEU A 45 0.10 -2.96 6.35
C LEU A 45 -1.20 -2.27 5.96
N TYR A 46 -2.28 -2.46 6.73
CA TYR A 46 -3.54 -1.74 6.52
C TYR A 46 -3.39 -0.23 6.68
N GLY A 47 -2.69 0.21 7.72
CA GLY A 47 -2.44 1.63 7.96
C GLY A 47 -1.65 2.29 6.81
N TYR A 48 -0.64 1.60 6.29
CA TYR A 48 0.15 2.11 5.16
C TYR A 48 -0.68 2.21 3.88
N LYS A 49 -1.53 1.21 3.61
CA LYS A 49 -2.47 1.26 2.50
C LYS A 49 -3.38 2.50 2.61
N GLU A 50 -4.07 2.65 3.74
CA GLU A 50 -4.97 3.77 3.97
C GLU A 50 -4.27 5.14 3.88
N MET A 51 -3.05 5.24 4.42
CA MET A 51 -2.28 6.49 4.34
C MET A 51 -1.89 6.83 2.91
N ILE A 52 -1.47 5.87 2.09
CA ILE A 52 -1.12 6.12 0.70
C ILE A 52 -2.34 6.56 -0.08
N CYS A 53 -3.48 5.86 0.03
CA CYS A 53 -4.74 6.23 -0.63
C CYS A 53 -5.27 7.61 -0.17
N TYR A 54 -4.95 8.05 1.04
CA TYR A 54 -5.29 9.39 1.53
C TYR A 54 -4.37 10.49 0.97
N LEU A 55 -3.09 10.18 0.76
CA LEU A 55 -2.07 11.17 0.38
C LEU A 55 -2.03 11.50 -1.11
N THR A 56 -2.55 10.63 -1.96
CA THR A 56 -2.50 10.82 -3.41
C THR A 56 -3.75 10.24 -4.08
N SER A 57 -4.00 10.65 -5.30
CA SER A 57 -5.05 10.08 -6.16
C SER A 57 -4.44 9.55 -7.45
N TYR A 58 -5.20 8.72 -8.17
CA TYR A 58 -4.72 8.18 -9.43
C TYR A 58 -4.64 9.28 -10.50
N ASN A 59 -3.57 9.29 -11.28
CA ASN A 59 -3.38 10.22 -12.37
C ASN A 59 -3.97 9.65 -13.68
N ASP A 60 -5.21 10.01 -13.97
CA ASP A 60 -5.93 9.58 -15.17
C ASP A 60 -5.48 10.33 -16.45
N ASP A 61 -4.70 11.41 -16.29
CA ASP A 61 -4.22 12.23 -17.42
C ASP A 61 -2.98 11.64 -18.11
N VAL A 62 -2.42 10.54 -17.55
CA VAL A 62 -1.28 9.84 -18.16
C VAL A 62 -1.71 9.18 -19.45
N THR A 63 -1.02 9.51 -20.55
CA THR A 63 -1.28 8.93 -21.87
C THR A 63 -0.41 7.70 -22.12
N GLU A 64 -0.77 6.87 -23.11
CA GLU A 64 0.02 5.71 -23.52
C GLU A 64 1.43 6.07 -24.02
N ASP A 65 1.67 7.35 -24.34
CA ASP A 65 2.96 7.88 -24.80
C ASP A 65 3.88 8.28 -23.64
N ASP A 66 3.39 8.29 -22.39
CA ASP A 66 4.19 8.59 -21.21
C ASP A 66 5.05 7.38 -20.83
N GLU A 67 6.36 7.61 -20.71
CA GLU A 67 7.28 6.52 -20.34
C GLU A 67 7.03 6.04 -18.91
N TYR A 68 6.86 4.72 -18.73
CA TYR A 68 6.92 4.10 -17.41
C TYR A 68 8.29 4.28 -16.78
N GLY A 69 8.32 4.36 -15.46
CA GLY A 69 9.58 4.40 -14.71
C GLY A 69 10.00 5.80 -14.31
N ASP A 70 9.05 6.73 -14.15
CA ASP A 70 9.34 8.01 -13.52
C ASP A 70 9.84 7.77 -12.08
N PRO A 71 11.11 8.03 -11.78
CA PRO A 71 11.66 7.80 -10.46
C PRO A 71 11.04 8.70 -9.37
N TRP A 72 10.26 9.70 -9.77
CA TRP A 72 9.60 10.65 -8.87
C TRP A 72 8.25 10.18 -8.38
N GLN A 73 7.62 9.18 -8.99
CA GLN A 73 6.33 8.64 -8.58
C GLN A 73 6.27 8.34 -7.07
N LEU A 74 7.28 7.68 -6.52
CA LEU A 74 7.41 7.43 -5.08
C LEU A 74 7.48 8.74 -4.25
N ILE A 75 8.21 9.73 -4.74
CA ILE A 75 8.44 10.99 -4.03
C ILE A 75 7.15 11.79 -3.95
N TYR A 76 6.39 11.82 -5.03
CA TYR A 76 5.13 12.56 -5.13
C TYR A 76 4.07 12.05 -4.15
N VAL A 77 4.05 10.77 -3.80
CA VAL A 77 3.14 10.25 -2.76
C VAL A 77 3.41 10.90 -1.40
N PHE A 78 4.66 11.29 -1.11
CA PHE A 78 5.07 11.78 0.19
C PHE A 78 5.53 13.24 0.20
N ASP A 79 5.33 13.99 -0.88
CA ASP A 79 5.82 15.37 -1.02
C ASP A 79 5.03 16.39 -0.18
N GLY A 80 3.84 16.02 0.28
CA GLY A 80 2.95 16.87 1.06
C GLY A 80 2.11 17.82 0.19
N ASP A 81 2.00 17.54 -1.11
CA ASP A 81 1.17 18.26 -2.07
C ASP A 81 0.07 17.32 -2.56
N ASP A 82 -1.13 17.48 -2.03
CA ASP A 82 -2.34 16.71 -2.35
C ASP A 82 -2.88 16.93 -3.77
N SER A 83 -2.29 17.85 -4.52
CA SER A 83 -2.57 18.03 -5.96
C SER A 83 -1.68 17.15 -6.86
N THR A 84 -0.66 16.51 -6.30
CA THR A 84 0.27 15.64 -7.05
C THR A 84 -0.26 14.22 -7.13
N ASN A 85 -0.74 13.82 -8.31
CA ASN A 85 -1.28 12.49 -8.57
C ASN A 85 -0.21 11.56 -9.13
N VAL A 86 -0.36 10.25 -8.88
CA VAL A 86 0.58 9.22 -9.33
C VAL A 86 -0.15 8.07 -10.03
N VAL A 87 0.60 7.24 -10.76
CA VAL A 87 0.08 5.99 -11.34
C VAL A 87 0.40 4.79 -10.44
N CYS A 88 0.04 3.59 -10.84
CA CYS A 88 0.26 2.35 -10.09
C CYS A 88 1.69 2.18 -9.57
N GLU A 89 2.69 2.70 -10.29
CA GLU A 89 4.09 2.70 -9.86
C GLU A 89 4.30 3.49 -8.57
N GLY A 90 3.66 4.66 -8.44
CA GLY A 90 3.74 5.49 -7.23
C GLY A 90 3.16 4.78 -6.02
N TYR A 91 1.95 4.26 -6.14
CA TYR A 91 1.29 3.47 -5.08
C TYR A 91 2.13 2.28 -4.62
N SER A 92 2.59 1.46 -5.58
CA SER A 92 3.32 0.23 -5.28
C SER A 92 4.69 0.51 -4.65
N LYS A 93 5.44 1.49 -5.16
CA LYS A 93 6.74 1.87 -4.60
C LYS A 93 6.61 2.55 -3.25
N ALA A 94 5.56 3.35 -3.03
CA ALA A 94 5.30 3.96 -1.73
C ALA A 94 5.01 2.91 -0.67
N PHE A 95 4.18 1.92 -0.99
CA PHE A 95 3.88 0.83 -0.07
C PHE A 95 5.12 0.00 0.25
N GLN A 96 5.92 -0.37 -0.75
CA GLN A 96 7.18 -1.06 -0.53
C GLN A 96 8.12 -0.24 0.36
N TYR A 97 8.22 1.07 0.14
CA TYR A 97 9.12 1.93 0.93
C TYR A 97 8.71 2.01 2.40
N LEU A 98 7.42 2.12 2.72
CA LEU A 98 6.95 2.07 4.11
C LEU A 98 7.21 0.70 4.75
N CYS A 99 7.03 -0.38 4.00
CA CYS A 99 7.37 -1.73 4.44
C CYS A 99 8.87 -1.86 4.74
N ASP A 100 9.73 -1.40 3.83
CA ASP A 100 11.19 -1.43 3.99
C ASP A 100 11.64 -0.64 5.23
N LEU A 101 11.05 0.53 5.48
CA LEU A 101 11.32 1.33 6.68
C LEU A 101 10.85 0.64 7.99
N SER A 102 10.05 -0.40 7.90
CA SER A 102 9.46 -1.15 9.02
C SER A 102 9.98 -2.58 9.12
N ASP A 103 11.01 -2.93 8.34
CA ASP A 103 11.57 -4.29 8.24
C ASP A 103 10.53 -5.35 7.81
N ILE A 104 9.50 -4.95 7.06
CA ILE A 104 8.50 -5.84 6.48
C ILE A 104 8.93 -6.19 5.05
N THR A 105 9.03 -7.47 4.74
CA THR A 105 9.39 -7.91 3.39
C THR A 105 8.28 -7.62 2.40
N CYS A 106 8.56 -6.79 1.41
CA CYS A 106 7.64 -6.41 0.35
C CYS A 106 8.36 -6.36 -0.99
N TYR A 107 7.74 -6.88 -2.02
CA TYR A 107 8.27 -6.89 -3.38
C TYR A 107 7.32 -6.15 -4.31
N THR A 108 7.87 -5.32 -5.17
CA THR A 108 7.12 -4.73 -6.28
C THR A 108 7.20 -5.67 -7.48
N VAL A 109 6.07 -5.95 -8.10
CA VAL A 109 5.96 -6.82 -9.27
C VAL A 109 5.19 -6.13 -10.39
N THR A 110 5.53 -6.49 -11.62
CA THR A 110 4.95 -5.91 -12.84
C THR A 110 4.27 -6.97 -13.69
N GLY A 111 3.34 -6.52 -14.50
CA GLY A 111 2.61 -7.39 -15.40
C GLY A 111 1.45 -6.68 -16.08
N MET A 112 0.44 -7.47 -16.42
CA MET A 112 -0.81 -7.01 -16.99
C MET A 112 -1.93 -7.24 -15.99
N MET A 113 -2.86 -6.31 -15.90
CA MET A 113 -4.08 -6.46 -15.11
C MET A 113 -5.30 -6.23 -15.99
N ASN A 114 -6.35 -7.02 -15.81
CA ASN A 114 -7.68 -6.72 -16.29
C ASN A 114 -8.58 -6.43 -15.09
N GLY A 115 -9.02 -5.18 -14.97
CA GLY A 115 -9.96 -4.72 -13.94
C GLY A 115 -11.43 -4.79 -14.36
N GLY A 116 -11.75 -5.51 -15.45
CA GLY A 116 -13.11 -5.62 -15.99
C GLY A 116 -13.41 -4.67 -17.14
N THR A 117 -12.58 -3.67 -17.39
CA THR A 117 -12.75 -2.69 -18.49
C THR A 117 -11.74 -2.86 -19.62
N GLY A 118 -10.79 -3.78 -19.48
CA GLY A 118 -9.73 -4.06 -20.43
C GLY A 118 -8.44 -4.46 -19.74
N GLU A 119 -7.49 -4.99 -20.50
CA GLU A 119 -6.16 -5.36 -20.02
C GLU A 119 -5.19 -4.19 -20.25
N GLY A 120 -4.42 -3.85 -19.21
CA GLY A 120 -3.39 -2.83 -19.27
C GLY A 120 -2.15 -3.19 -18.42
N PRO A 121 -1.00 -2.56 -18.70
CA PRO A 121 0.18 -2.69 -17.86
C PRO A 121 -0.11 -2.24 -16.42
N HIS A 122 0.42 -2.99 -15.45
CA HIS A 122 0.16 -2.71 -14.05
C HIS A 122 1.34 -3.09 -13.16
N MET A 123 1.42 -2.41 -12.02
CA MET A 123 2.39 -2.67 -10.96
C MET A 123 1.65 -2.81 -9.62
N TRP A 124 2.01 -3.86 -8.87
CA TRP A 124 1.44 -4.14 -7.54
C TRP A 124 2.50 -4.73 -6.62
N ASN A 125 2.12 -5.18 -5.44
CA ASN A 125 3.04 -5.73 -4.47
C ASN A 125 2.73 -7.19 -4.13
N ILE A 126 3.78 -7.90 -3.72
CA ILE A 126 3.68 -9.13 -2.94
C ILE A 126 4.33 -8.84 -1.60
N VAL A 127 3.59 -8.95 -0.52
CA VAL A 127 4.02 -8.56 0.83
C VAL A 127 3.97 -9.75 1.78
N ALA A 128 4.97 -9.84 2.65
CA ALA A 128 4.92 -10.78 3.77
C ALA A 128 4.00 -10.25 4.86
N ASN A 129 3.21 -11.16 5.44
CA ASN A 129 2.42 -10.92 6.64
C ASN A 129 2.40 -12.19 7.48
N ASN A 130 2.93 -12.13 8.69
CA ASN A 130 3.03 -13.28 9.59
C ASN A 130 3.69 -14.53 8.94
N GLY A 131 4.74 -14.30 8.15
CA GLY A 131 5.52 -15.36 7.48
C GLY A 131 4.88 -15.96 6.23
N LYS A 132 3.77 -15.42 5.76
CA LYS A 132 3.10 -15.80 4.52
C LYS A 132 3.15 -14.65 3.52
N TYR A 133 3.05 -14.94 2.22
CA TYR A 133 3.06 -13.93 1.17
C TYR A 133 1.68 -13.73 0.57
N TYR A 134 1.29 -12.48 0.44
CA TYR A 134 -0.01 -12.04 -0.07
C TYR A 134 0.15 -11.00 -1.16
N MET A 135 -0.81 -10.95 -2.06
CA MET A 135 -0.96 -9.88 -3.01
C MET A 135 -1.46 -8.62 -2.31
N ALA A 136 -0.92 -7.48 -2.68
CA ALA A 136 -1.38 -6.16 -2.24
C ALA A 136 -1.35 -5.20 -3.44
N ASP A 137 -2.52 -4.86 -3.93
CA ASP A 137 -2.71 -3.86 -4.98
C ASP A 137 -3.28 -2.57 -4.38
N ILE A 138 -2.39 -1.66 -4.01
CA ILE A 138 -2.77 -0.43 -3.32
C ILE A 138 -3.59 0.48 -4.24
N THR A 139 -3.20 0.56 -5.52
CA THR A 139 -3.91 1.36 -6.53
C THR A 139 -5.38 0.97 -6.63
N ASN A 140 -5.67 -0.32 -6.72
CA ASN A 140 -7.02 -0.84 -6.86
C ASN A 140 -7.71 -1.12 -5.52
N SER A 141 -7.11 -0.71 -4.40
CA SER A 141 -7.71 -0.73 -3.07
C SER A 141 -8.10 0.67 -2.59
N ASP A 142 -7.99 1.67 -3.46
CA ASP A 142 -8.41 3.05 -3.23
C ASP A 142 -9.90 3.22 -3.48
N GLU A 143 -10.49 4.32 -3.00
CA GLU A 143 -11.90 4.65 -3.19
C GLU A 143 -12.26 4.73 -4.68
N GLY A 144 -13.40 4.16 -5.06
CA GLY A 144 -13.89 4.14 -6.44
C GLY A 144 -13.22 3.10 -7.35
N THR A 145 -12.29 2.29 -6.84
CA THR A 145 -11.60 1.25 -7.60
C THR A 145 -12.24 -0.13 -7.42
N VAL A 146 -11.80 -1.11 -8.23
CA VAL A 146 -12.38 -2.47 -8.24
C VAL A 146 -12.15 -3.26 -6.95
N GLY A 147 -11.24 -2.82 -6.10
CA GLY A 147 -10.87 -3.46 -4.83
C GLY A 147 -11.06 -2.57 -3.61
N GLU A 148 -11.86 -1.50 -3.69
CA GLU A 148 -12.10 -0.58 -2.58
C GLU A 148 -12.61 -1.27 -1.30
N ASP A 149 -13.33 -2.38 -1.44
CA ASP A 149 -13.79 -3.21 -0.33
C ASP A 149 -12.66 -4.04 0.33
N GLY A 150 -11.41 -3.87 -0.10
CA GLY A 150 -10.24 -4.60 0.38
C GLY A 150 -10.03 -5.95 -0.33
N GLY A 151 -10.75 -6.22 -1.41
CA GLY A 151 -10.67 -7.49 -2.12
C GLY A 151 -9.38 -7.72 -2.92
N LEU A 152 -8.49 -6.73 -3.01
CA LEU A 152 -7.17 -6.82 -3.66
C LEU A 152 -6.02 -6.51 -2.70
N PHE A 153 -6.29 -6.53 -1.40
CA PHE A 153 -5.31 -6.26 -0.35
C PHE A 153 -5.21 -7.42 0.63
N LEU A 154 -3.99 -7.93 0.81
CA LEU A 154 -3.67 -9.15 1.53
C LEU A 154 -4.45 -10.37 0.99
N ASP A 155 -4.61 -10.39 -0.32
CA ASP A 155 -5.37 -11.42 -1.00
C ASP A 155 -4.48 -12.57 -1.48
N THR A 156 -5.10 -13.69 -1.77
CA THR A 156 -4.43 -14.91 -2.25
C THR A 156 -4.93 -15.27 -3.64
N PRO A 157 -4.08 -15.90 -4.46
CA PRO A 157 -4.52 -16.37 -5.75
C PRO A 157 -5.59 -17.46 -5.61
N ILE A 158 -6.59 -17.44 -6.46
CA ILE A 158 -7.53 -18.57 -6.58
C ILE A 158 -6.75 -19.84 -6.92
N SER A 159 -7.06 -20.91 -6.22
CA SER A 159 -6.37 -22.20 -6.33
C SER A 159 -6.22 -22.65 -7.80
N GLY A 160 -4.98 -22.93 -8.19
CA GLY A 160 -4.63 -23.37 -9.54
C GLY A 160 -4.55 -22.27 -10.59
N SER A 161 -4.84 -21.01 -10.26
CA SER A 161 -4.78 -19.90 -11.23
C SER A 161 -3.35 -19.61 -11.70
N ILE A 162 -2.36 -19.63 -10.80
CA ILE A 162 -0.96 -19.37 -11.14
C ILE A 162 -0.41 -20.39 -12.14
N SER A 163 -0.79 -21.65 -12.05
CA SER A 163 -0.36 -22.70 -12.99
C SER A 163 -0.88 -22.48 -14.41
N ARG A 164 -1.91 -21.63 -14.58
CA ARG A 164 -2.47 -21.21 -15.87
C ARG A 164 -1.82 -19.92 -16.39
N GLY A 165 -0.89 -19.32 -15.65
CA GLY A 165 -0.22 -18.08 -16.00
C GLY A 165 -0.93 -16.81 -15.56
N TYR A 166 -2.03 -16.93 -14.83
CA TYR A 166 -2.83 -15.81 -14.32
C TYR A 166 -2.98 -15.91 -12.81
N ILE A 167 -3.14 -14.77 -12.15
CA ILE A 167 -3.60 -14.70 -10.78
C ILE A 167 -5.03 -14.18 -10.84
N TYR A 168 -5.99 -14.96 -10.37
CA TYR A 168 -7.31 -14.45 -10.10
C TYR A 168 -7.37 -14.10 -8.62
N ALA A 169 -7.56 -12.83 -8.34
CA ALA A 169 -7.59 -12.30 -6.98
C ALA A 169 -9.01 -12.32 -6.39
N THR A 170 -10.05 -12.41 -7.22
CA THR A 170 -11.45 -12.41 -6.77
C THR A 170 -12.24 -13.51 -7.45
N ASP A 171 -13.38 -13.93 -6.85
CA ASP A 171 -14.38 -14.80 -7.48
C ASP A 171 -15.08 -14.14 -8.67
N SER A 172 -14.88 -12.83 -8.89
CA SER A 172 -15.34 -12.15 -10.09
C SER A 172 -14.47 -12.61 -11.26
N ALA A 173 -15.02 -13.41 -12.14
CA ALA A 173 -14.34 -14.13 -13.22
C ALA A 173 -13.57 -13.25 -14.25
N ASN A 174 -13.56 -11.94 -14.05
CA ASN A 174 -12.99 -10.98 -14.98
C ASN A 174 -11.80 -10.17 -14.46
N ILE A 175 -11.48 -10.22 -13.15
CA ILE A 175 -10.32 -9.54 -12.59
C ILE A 175 -9.17 -10.52 -12.51
N TYR A 176 -8.13 -10.28 -13.28
CA TYR A 176 -6.94 -11.12 -13.28
C TYR A 176 -5.67 -10.31 -13.45
N PHE A 177 -4.57 -10.89 -12.99
CA PHE A 177 -3.22 -10.38 -13.13
C PHE A 177 -2.35 -11.43 -13.83
N ALA A 178 -1.44 -10.98 -14.67
CA ALA A 178 -0.47 -11.83 -15.33
C ALA A 178 0.93 -11.23 -15.18
N TYR A 179 1.86 -11.94 -14.54
CA TYR A 179 3.24 -11.48 -14.43
C TYR A 179 3.89 -11.35 -15.80
N ASP A 180 4.63 -10.29 -16.01
CA ASP A 180 5.42 -10.09 -17.20
C ASP A 180 6.72 -10.93 -17.20
N LYS A 181 7.55 -10.72 -18.22
CA LYS A 181 8.84 -11.42 -18.34
C LYS A 181 9.85 -10.94 -17.32
N GLU A 182 9.78 -9.67 -16.93
CA GLU A 182 10.71 -9.06 -15.99
C GLU A 182 10.47 -9.62 -14.58
N ALA A 183 9.24 -9.60 -14.09
CA ALA A 183 8.88 -10.21 -12.82
C ALA A 183 9.26 -11.71 -12.77
N LYS A 184 8.97 -12.46 -13.84
CA LYS A 184 9.36 -13.88 -13.94
C LYS A 184 10.86 -14.10 -13.96
N SER A 185 11.62 -13.21 -14.59
CA SER A 185 13.08 -13.28 -14.62
C SER A 185 13.69 -12.96 -13.27
N LEU A 186 13.15 -11.96 -12.57
CA LEU A 186 13.67 -11.48 -11.30
C LEU A 186 13.38 -12.47 -10.15
N TYR A 187 12.15 -12.96 -10.08
CA TYR A 187 11.67 -13.77 -8.95
C TYR A 187 11.57 -15.28 -9.25
N GLY A 188 11.81 -15.67 -10.51
CA GLY A 188 11.68 -17.05 -10.97
C GLY A 188 10.23 -17.51 -11.12
N THR A 189 10.07 -18.71 -11.70
CA THR A 189 8.74 -19.29 -12.00
C THR A 189 8.52 -20.65 -11.32
N GLY A 190 9.41 -21.05 -10.41
CA GLY A 190 9.28 -22.31 -9.66
C GLY A 190 8.29 -22.18 -8.49
N LYS A 191 7.82 -23.31 -7.98
CA LYS A 191 6.87 -23.35 -6.84
C LYS A 191 7.36 -22.66 -5.55
N ASN A 192 8.67 -22.46 -5.43
CA ASN A 192 9.28 -21.74 -4.31
C ASN A 192 9.47 -20.24 -4.60
N SER A 193 9.05 -19.76 -5.77
CA SER A 193 9.08 -18.33 -6.10
C SER A 193 8.04 -17.58 -5.26
N ILE A 194 8.36 -16.35 -4.86
CA ILE A 194 7.41 -15.44 -4.19
C ILE A 194 6.17 -15.20 -5.04
N LEU A 195 6.28 -15.32 -6.37
CA LEU A 195 5.17 -15.15 -7.31
C LEU A 195 4.03 -16.15 -7.06
N TYR A 196 4.31 -17.27 -6.38
CA TYR A 196 3.27 -18.24 -6.01
C TYR A 196 2.50 -17.85 -4.75
N MET A 197 3.00 -16.92 -3.95
CA MET A 197 2.38 -16.46 -2.71
C MET A 197 1.91 -17.62 -1.79
N THR A 198 1.16 -17.33 -0.77
CA THR A 198 0.47 -18.38 -0.01
C THR A 198 -0.77 -18.84 -0.77
N GLN A 199 -1.10 -20.12 -0.67
CA GLN A 199 -2.31 -20.71 -1.28
C GLN A 199 -3.46 -20.80 -0.26
N GLU A 200 -3.21 -20.41 0.98
CA GLU A 200 -4.22 -20.39 2.03
C GLU A 200 -4.86 -19.02 2.05
N THR A 201 -6.18 -18.99 2.00
CA THR A 201 -6.95 -17.75 2.14
C THR A 201 -6.56 -17.06 3.45
N TYR A 202 -6.31 -15.77 3.38
CA TYR A 202 -6.13 -14.97 4.58
C TYR A 202 -7.41 -15.04 5.41
N SER A 203 -7.30 -15.54 6.64
CA SER A 203 -8.42 -15.52 7.57
C SER A 203 -8.25 -14.35 8.51
N ALA A 204 -9.33 -13.63 8.75
CA ALA A 204 -9.34 -12.57 9.76
C ALA A 204 -9.00 -13.09 11.17
N ASP A 205 -8.97 -14.42 11.37
CA ASP A 205 -8.50 -15.07 12.59
C ASP A 205 -6.96 -15.10 12.69
N ASP A 206 -6.23 -14.88 11.57
CA ASP A 206 -4.80 -14.62 11.56
C ASP A 206 -4.46 -13.20 12.02
N LEU A 207 -5.44 -12.30 12.04
CA LEU A 207 -5.42 -11.11 12.88
C LEU A 207 -5.52 -11.58 14.33
N THR A 208 -4.53 -11.26 15.14
CA THR A 208 -4.70 -11.28 16.60
C THR A 208 -6.09 -10.72 16.89
N ALA A 209 -6.96 -11.49 17.47
CA ALA A 209 -8.42 -11.34 17.52
C ALA A 209 -8.87 -9.88 17.50
N LYS A 210 -9.47 -9.46 16.39
CA LYS A 210 -9.97 -8.09 16.22
C LYS A 210 -10.65 -7.65 17.51
N PRO A 211 -10.25 -6.54 18.12
CA PRO A 211 -10.80 -6.14 19.40
C PRO A 211 -12.33 -6.11 19.34
N ALA A 212 -12.97 -6.66 20.36
CA ALA A 212 -14.42 -6.65 20.43
C ALA A 212 -14.92 -5.20 20.34
N LYS A 213 -16.03 -4.98 19.62
CA LYS A 213 -16.65 -3.67 19.50
C LYS A 213 -16.88 -3.07 20.89
N THR A 214 -16.38 -1.86 21.10
CA THR A 214 -16.59 -1.12 22.35
C THR A 214 -17.66 -0.03 22.21
N SER A 215 -18.08 0.53 23.34
CA SER A 215 -19.01 1.65 23.38
C SER A 215 -18.60 2.66 24.45
N ILE A 216 -18.84 3.93 24.17
CA ILE A 216 -18.69 5.00 25.17
C ILE A 216 -19.74 4.79 26.26
N THR A 217 -19.29 4.71 27.50
CA THR A 217 -20.15 4.54 28.69
C THR A 217 -20.40 5.85 29.43
N GLY A 218 -19.63 6.88 29.17
CA GLY A 218 -19.86 8.19 29.75
C GLY A 218 -18.99 9.29 29.14
N ILE A 219 -19.54 10.49 29.15
CA ILE A 219 -18.82 11.72 28.77
C ILE A 219 -19.07 12.74 29.88
N SER A 220 -18.02 13.36 30.41
CA SER A 220 -18.10 14.35 31.47
C SER A 220 -17.14 15.53 31.20
N ASN A 221 -17.61 16.74 31.44
CA ASN A 221 -16.84 17.98 31.35
C ASN A 221 -16.88 18.79 32.67
N ARG A 222 -16.95 18.12 33.81
CA ARG A 222 -17.09 18.76 35.14
C ARG A 222 -15.95 19.74 35.50
N THR A 223 -14.83 19.66 34.80
CA THR A 223 -13.71 20.57 34.97
C THR A 223 -13.54 21.39 33.70
N ALA A 224 -13.49 22.70 33.81
CA ALA A 224 -13.33 23.61 32.65
C ALA A 224 -12.06 23.24 31.84
N GLY A 225 -12.23 23.16 30.53
CA GLY A 225 -11.17 22.76 29.60
C GLY A 225 -10.78 21.28 29.61
N LYS A 226 -11.50 20.41 30.36
CA LYS A 226 -11.19 18.98 30.43
C LYS A 226 -12.42 18.14 30.08
N LEU A 227 -12.32 17.36 29.00
CA LEU A 227 -13.29 16.36 28.63
C LEU A 227 -12.81 15.00 29.12
N VAL A 228 -13.65 14.29 29.87
CA VAL A 228 -13.40 12.92 30.31
C VAL A 228 -14.35 12.00 29.56
N ILE A 229 -13.80 11.06 28.81
CA ILE A 229 -14.56 10.05 28.08
C ILE A 229 -14.27 8.69 28.73
N THR A 230 -15.29 7.96 29.06
CA THR A 230 -15.20 6.59 29.59
C THR A 230 -15.84 5.61 28.63
N TRP A 231 -15.25 4.44 28.48
CA TRP A 231 -15.76 3.39 27.60
C TRP A 231 -15.54 2.01 28.23
N LYS A 232 -16.26 1.05 27.73
CA LYS A 232 -16.10 -0.35 28.12
C LYS A 232 -14.80 -0.89 27.51
N LYS A 233 -13.91 -1.46 28.34
CA LYS A 233 -12.68 -2.08 27.82
C LYS A 233 -13.05 -3.23 26.88
N ALA A 234 -12.57 -3.19 25.65
CA ALA A 234 -12.69 -4.30 24.72
C ALA A 234 -11.67 -5.38 25.03
N LYS A 235 -12.06 -6.64 24.92
CA LYS A 235 -11.15 -7.77 25.04
C LYS A 235 -10.17 -7.74 23.87
N SER A 236 -8.89 -7.96 24.13
CA SER A 236 -7.81 -7.98 23.12
C SER A 236 -7.56 -6.63 22.45
N ALA A 237 -7.93 -5.51 23.06
CA ALA A 237 -7.56 -4.19 22.59
C ALA A 237 -6.26 -3.72 23.28
N ASP A 238 -5.25 -3.38 22.50
CA ASP A 238 -3.97 -2.83 22.96
C ASP A 238 -4.05 -1.31 23.16
N GLY A 239 -5.00 -0.65 22.49
CA GLY A 239 -5.24 0.78 22.59
C GLY A 239 -6.63 1.19 22.12
N TYR A 240 -6.89 2.50 22.18
CA TYR A 240 -8.13 3.11 21.72
C TYR A 240 -7.82 4.46 21.07
N GLU A 241 -8.40 4.70 19.93
CA GLU A 241 -8.39 6.00 19.27
C GLU A 241 -9.74 6.69 19.45
N ILE A 242 -9.71 7.99 19.68
CA ILE A 242 -10.91 8.79 19.89
C ILE A 242 -11.01 9.83 18.81
N TYR A 243 -11.97 9.67 17.92
CA TYR A 243 -12.26 10.60 16.85
C TYR A 243 -13.39 11.55 17.25
N ARG A 244 -13.21 12.82 16.93
CA ARG A 244 -14.24 13.84 17.06
C ARG A 244 -14.66 14.29 15.66
N ARG A 245 -15.92 14.15 15.32
CA ARG A 245 -16.48 14.77 14.14
C ARG A 245 -16.69 16.28 14.42
N ALA A 246 -16.11 17.12 13.61
CA ALA A 246 -16.50 18.53 13.56
C ALA A 246 -17.91 18.62 13.00
N GLY A 247 -18.83 19.24 13.73
CA GLY A 247 -20.21 19.51 13.30
C GLY A 247 -20.26 20.71 12.38
#